data_e47a6ea5c1ab6d8a38f6c7865996db7e
#
_entry.id   e47a6ea5c1ab6d8a38f6c7865996db7e
#
_cell.length_a   1.000
_cell.length_b   1.000
_cell.length_c   1.000
_cell.angle_alpha   90.00
_cell.angle_beta   90.00
_cell.angle_gamma   90.00
#
_symmetry.space_group_name_H-M   'P 1'
#
loop_
_entity.id
_entity.type
_entity.pdbx_description
1 polymer ?
#
loop_
_entity_poly.entity_id
_entity_poly.type
_entity_poly.pdbx_seq_one_letter_code
_entity_poly.pdbx_strand_id
1 'polypeptide(L)'
;PVTEMLTGVDLVKEQIRVSAGERLSVTELPPLRGHVIECRVNAEDPARNFQPSPGRVDVFHPPGGAGVRLDTHVYAGYTVPPYYDSLIAKLICQGRDRQEAIRRMQMALEGFIIEGVTTTVPFLARVMTNPRFQAGDVDTKFLEREADLLKEPG
;
A
#
# COMPACT_ATOMS: atom_id res chain seq x y z
N PRO A 1 -6.52 -0.37 -5.22
CA PRO A 1 -6.92 0.54 -6.33
C PRO A 1 -5.87 0.74 -7.44
N VAL A 2 -4.89 -0.19 -7.56
CA VAL A 2 -3.83 -0.12 -8.61
C VAL A 2 -4.45 -0.03 -10.00
N THR A 3 -5.38 -0.92 -10.33
CA THR A 3 -6.03 -0.96 -11.64
C THR A 3 -6.82 0.32 -11.91
N GLU A 4 -7.53 0.83 -10.91
CA GLU A 4 -8.26 2.09 -10.97
C GLU A 4 -7.32 3.27 -11.32
N MET A 5 -6.17 3.35 -10.64
CA MET A 5 -5.20 4.42 -10.91
C MET A 5 -4.53 4.29 -12.27
N LEU A 6 -4.26 3.06 -12.74
CA LEU A 6 -3.66 2.81 -14.06
C LEU A 6 -4.62 3.12 -15.21
N THR A 7 -5.89 2.81 -15.06
CA THR A 7 -6.89 2.84 -16.12
C THR A 7 -7.81 4.06 -16.05
N GLY A 8 -7.96 4.65 -14.86
CA GLY A 8 -8.97 5.67 -14.57
C GLY A 8 -10.39 5.13 -14.45
N VAL A 9 -10.56 3.80 -14.39
CA VAL A 9 -11.88 3.14 -14.26
C VAL A 9 -12.15 2.81 -12.80
N ASP A 10 -13.23 3.35 -12.26
CA ASP A 10 -13.76 2.98 -10.93
C ASP A 10 -14.46 1.62 -11.03
N LEU A 11 -13.72 0.57 -10.70
CA LEU A 11 -14.20 -0.82 -10.82
C LEU A 11 -15.39 -1.10 -9.90
N VAL A 12 -15.43 -0.52 -8.71
CA VAL A 12 -16.53 -0.72 -7.76
C VAL A 12 -17.80 -0.09 -8.28
N LYS A 13 -17.70 1.12 -8.84
CA LYS A 13 -18.83 1.80 -9.47
C LYS A 13 -19.36 1.03 -10.67
N GLU A 14 -18.47 0.48 -11.51
CA GLU A 14 -18.88 -0.37 -12.63
C GLU A 14 -19.57 -1.66 -12.13
N GLN A 15 -19.09 -2.29 -11.07
CA GLN A 15 -19.75 -3.44 -10.46
C GLN A 15 -21.16 -3.10 -9.98
N ILE A 16 -21.36 -1.96 -9.32
CA ILE A 16 -22.67 -1.49 -8.86
C ILE A 16 -23.61 -1.28 -10.07
N ARG A 17 -23.15 -0.62 -11.12
CA ARG A 17 -23.92 -0.38 -12.34
C ARG A 17 -24.37 -1.67 -13.01
N VAL A 18 -23.44 -2.60 -13.21
CA VAL A 18 -23.75 -3.91 -13.82
C VAL A 18 -24.74 -4.69 -12.95
N SER A 19 -24.59 -4.64 -11.64
CA SER A 19 -25.54 -5.28 -10.71
C SER A 19 -26.93 -4.65 -10.75
N ALA A 20 -27.03 -3.36 -11.12
CA ALA A 20 -28.29 -2.66 -11.36
C ALA A 20 -28.89 -2.93 -12.77
N GLY A 21 -28.24 -3.78 -13.58
CA GLY A 21 -28.69 -4.12 -14.94
C GLY A 21 -28.21 -3.15 -16.03
N GLU A 22 -27.34 -2.21 -15.71
CA GLU A 22 -26.73 -1.31 -16.69
C GLU A 22 -25.63 -2.02 -17.49
N ARG A 23 -25.34 -1.51 -18.67
CA ARG A 23 -24.18 -1.94 -19.45
C ARG A 23 -22.90 -1.34 -18.87
N LEU A 24 -21.77 -2.06 -19.04
CA LEU A 24 -20.45 -1.51 -18.74
C LEU A 24 -20.28 -0.17 -19.47
N SER A 25 -19.78 0.84 -18.75
CA SER A 25 -19.44 2.13 -19.35
C SER A 25 -18.13 2.07 -20.15
N VAL A 26 -17.29 1.07 -19.86
CA VAL A 26 -16.00 0.85 -20.52
C VAL A 26 -16.19 -0.20 -21.62
N THR A 27 -16.14 0.23 -22.88
CA THR A 27 -16.32 -0.66 -24.04
C THR A 27 -14.98 -1.13 -24.63
N GLU A 28 -13.89 -0.45 -24.30
CA GLU A 28 -12.52 -0.79 -24.74
C GLU A 28 -11.57 -0.68 -23.56
N LEU A 29 -10.49 -1.46 -23.57
CA LEU A 29 -9.46 -1.37 -22.54
C LEU A 29 -8.78 0.00 -22.62
N PRO A 30 -8.87 0.84 -21.58
CA PRO A 30 -8.19 2.12 -21.56
C PRO A 30 -6.67 1.93 -21.53
N PRO A 31 -5.90 2.84 -22.13
CA PRO A 31 -4.45 2.77 -22.09
C PRO A 31 -3.95 2.87 -20.65
N LEU A 32 -3.01 2.00 -20.27
CA LEU A 32 -2.36 2.05 -18.97
C LEU A 32 -1.52 3.34 -18.87
N ARG A 33 -1.64 4.04 -17.72
CA ARG A 33 -0.97 5.32 -17.49
C ARG A 33 0.16 5.15 -16.47
N GLY A 34 1.38 5.03 -16.97
CA GLY A 34 2.57 4.93 -16.13
C GLY A 34 2.67 3.60 -15.37
N HIS A 35 3.13 3.67 -14.13
CA HIS A 35 3.29 2.53 -13.24
C HIS A 35 2.73 2.87 -11.85
N VAL A 36 2.06 1.92 -11.21
CA VAL A 36 1.45 2.11 -9.89
C VAL A 36 1.92 1.01 -8.95
N ILE A 37 2.26 1.39 -7.73
CA ILE A 37 2.61 0.48 -6.64
C ILE A 37 1.66 0.77 -5.47
N GLU A 38 1.11 -0.29 -4.87
CA GLU A 38 0.32 -0.21 -3.64
C GLU A 38 1.06 -0.92 -2.51
N CYS A 39 1.15 -0.26 -1.37
CA CYS A 39 1.59 -0.83 -0.09
C CYS A 39 0.38 -0.93 0.84
N ARG A 40 0.08 -2.14 1.30
CA ARG A 40 -0.89 -2.37 2.37
C ARG A 40 -0.19 -2.12 3.70
N VAL A 41 -0.55 -1.05 4.39
CA VAL A 41 -0.02 -0.72 5.70
C VAL A 41 -0.91 -1.37 6.76
N ASN A 42 -0.34 -2.33 7.47
CA ASN A 42 -1.02 -3.10 8.50
C ASN A 42 -0.46 -2.74 9.89
N ALA A 43 -1.31 -2.79 10.91
CA ALA A 43 -0.90 -2.74 12.31
C ALA A 43 -0.40 -4.14 12.73
N GLU A 44 0.82 -4.46 12.32
CA GLU A 44 1.49 -5.76 12.50
C GLU A 44 2.97 -5.56 12.77
N ASP A 45 3.56 -6.52 13.48
CA ASP A 45 4.99 -6.55 13.79
C ASP A 45 5.72 -7.54 12.86
N PRO A 46 6.45 -7.07 11.84
CA PRO A 46 7.21 -7.92 10.92
C PRO A 46 8.27 -8.76 11.62
N ALA A 47 8.89 -8.25 12.71
CA ALA A 47 9.91 -8.99 13.47
C ALA A 47 9.32 -10.16 14.25
N ARG A 48 8.01 -10.16 14.50
CA ARG A 48 7.25 -11.22 15.15
C ARG A 48 6.33 -11.97 14.20
N ASN A 49 6.81 -12.25 13.01
CA ASN A 49 6.05 -12.98 11.98
C ASN A 49 4.69 -12.33 11.67
N PHE A 50 4.66 -10.99 11.55
CA PHE A 50 3.46 -10.19 11.28
C PHE A 50 2.35 -10.37 12.32
N GLN A 51 2.72 -10.58 13.58
CA GLN A 51 1.74 -10.62 14.66
C GLN A 51 0.95 -9.31 14.73
N PRO A 52 -0.39 -9.34 14.80
CA PRO A 52 -1.21 -8.14 14.96
C PRO A 52 -0.78 -7.27 16.14
N SER A 53 -0.75 -5.97 15.94
CA SER A 53 -0.42 -4.94 16.94
C SER A 53 -1.64 -4.03 17.18
N PRO A 54 -2.69 -4.54 17.87
CA PRO A 54 -3.83 -3.71 18.21
C PRO A 54 -3.44 -2.66 19.24
N GLY A 55 -4.12 -1.52 19.23
CA GLY A 55 -3.83 -0.45 20.17
C GLY A 55 -4.29 0.92 19.68
N ARG A 56 -4.02 1.94 20.48
CA ARG A 56 -4.35 3.31 20.13
C ARG A 56 -3.24 3.89 19.24
N VAL A 57 -3.65 4.56 18.19
CA VAL A 57 -2.78 5.35 17.32
C VAL A 57 -2.64 6.73 17.94
N ASP A 58 -1.48 7.05 18.47
CA ASP A 58 -1.24 8.35 19.14
C ASP A 58 -0.86 9.43 18.14
N VAL A 59 -0.01 9.09 17.15
CA VAL A 59 0.36 9.98 16.04
C VAL A 59 -0.04 9.33 14.73
N PHE A 60 -0.64 10.12 13.85
CA PHE A 60 -0.95 9.74 12.48
C PHE A 60 -0.64 10.91 11.56
N HIS A 61 0.49 10.84 10.86
CA HIS A 61 0.91 11.84 9.89
C HIS A 61 0.96 11.22 8.49
N PRO A 62 -0.10 11.41 7.67
CA PRO A 62 -0.17 10.81 6.36
C PRO A 62 0.77 11.47 5.36
N PRO A 63 1.39 10.71 4.45
CA PRO A 63 2.16 11.27 3.35
C PRO A 63 1.24 11.92 2.32
N GLY A 64 1.82 12.83 1.52
CA GLY A 64 1.10 13.51 0.46
C GLY A 64 2.00 13.89 -0.70
N GLY A 65 1.41 14.49 -1.72
CA GLY A 65 2.14 15.00 -2.89
C GLY A 65 1.62 14.42 -4.21
N ALA A 66 2.24 14.87 -5.31
CA ALA A 66 1.84 14.47 -6.65
C ALA A 66 2.03 12.96 -6.88
N GLY A 67 0.97 12.26 -7.28
CA GLY A 67 0.98 10.82 -7.52
C GLY A 67 0.96 9.96 -6.26
N VAL A 68 0.67 10.54 -5.09
CA VAL A 68 0.46 9.82 -3.83
C VAL A 68 -1.02 9.82 -3.48
N ARG A 69 -1.58 8.64 -3.24
CA ARG A 69 -2.95 8.45 -2.73
C ARG A 69 -2.89 7.60 -1.47
N LEU A 70 -3.64 8.00 -0.46
CA LEU A 70 -3.83 7.26 0.77
C LEU A 70 -5.31 6.97 1.00
N ASP A 71 -5.66 5.71 1.05
CA ASP A 71 -7.00 5.24 1.44
C ASP A 71 -6.90 4.69 2.87
N THR A 72 -7.51 5.36 3.82
CA THR A 72 -7.46 5.00 5.24
C THR A 72 -8.74 5.39 5.98
N HIS A 73 -9.03 4.68 7.05
CA HIS A 73 -10.07 5.03 8.03
C HIS A 73 -9.46 5.47 9.37
N VAL A 74 -8.11 5.43 9.48
CA VAL A 74 -7.38 5.72 10.73
C VAL A 74 -7.02 7.21 10.81
N TYR A 75 -7.01 7.71 12.03
CA TYR A 75 -6.64 9.07 12.43
C TYR A 75 -5.99 9.05 13.81
N ALA A 76 -5.34 10.14 14.21
CA ALA A 76 -4.76 10.24 15.55
C ALA A 76 -5.85 10.09 16.63
N GLY A 77 -5.64 9.16 17.58
CA GLY A 77 -6.62 8.79 18.60
C GLY A 77 -7.52 7.59 18.23
N TYR A 78 -7.45 7.08 16.99
CA TYR A 78 -8.16 5.85 16.60
C TYR A 78 -7.61 4.65 17.36
N THR A 79 -8.48 3.71 17.74
CA THR A 79 -8.05 2.44 18.34
C THR A 79 -8.22 1.30 17.35
N VAL A 80 -7.10 0.68 16.96
CA VAL A 80 -7.09 -0.52 16.12
C VAL A 80 -7.61 -1.68 16.94
N PRO A 81 -8.77 -2.27 16.58
CA PRO A 81 -9.36 -3.34 17.35
C PRO A 81 -8.65 -4.69 17.11
N PRO A 82 -8.61 -5.61 18.09
CA PRO A 82 -7.98 -6.92 17.92
C PRO A 82 -8.86 -7.94 17.17
N TYR A 83 -10.09 -7.59 16.77
CA TYR A 83 -11.10 -8.53 16.29
C TYR A 83 -11.26 -8.57 14.77
N TYR A 84 -10.64 -7.62 14.06
CA TYR A 84 -10.75 -7.46 12.61
C TYR A 84 -9.38 -7.50 11.94
N ASP A 85 -9.38 -7.35 10.61
CA ASP A 85 -8.17 -7.22 9.80
C ASP A 85 -7.28 -6.09 10.36
N SER A 86 -5.98 -6.31 10.36
CA SER A 86 -4.96 -5.36 10.79
C SER A 86 -4.71 -4.22 9.79
N LEU A 87 -5.34 -4.25 8.60
CA LEU A 87 -5.18 -3.23 7.57
C LEU A 87 -5.66 -1.87 8.07
N ILE A 88 -4.75 -0.90 8.12
CA ILE A 88 -5.04 0.47 8.56
C ILE A 88 -4.95 1.50 7.43
N ALA A 89 -4.20 1.20 6.38
CA ALA A 89 -4.13 2.08 5.21
C ALA A 89 -3.69 1.32 3.95
N LYS A 90 -4.09 1.84 2.79
CA LYS A 90 -3.49 1.52 1.49
C LYS A 90 -2.78 2.77 1.00
N LEU A 91 -1.46 2.69 0.89
CA LEU A 91 -0.62 3.74 0.32
C LEU A 91 -0.35 3.40 -1.14
N ILE A 92 -0.74 4.25 -2.05
CA ILE A 92 -0.64 4.02 -3.49
C ILE A 92 0.17 5.14 -4.12
N CYS A 93 1.22 4.77 -4.88
CA CYS A 93 2.06 5.72 -5.59
C CYS A 93 2.06 5.42 -7.09
N GLN A 94 1.84 6.47 -7.90
CA GLN A 94 1.88 6.42 -9.35
C GLN A 94 3.09 7.21 -9.86
N GLY A 95 3.83 6.66 -10.80
CA GLY A 95 4.91 7.32 -11.52
C GLY A 95 4.72 7.17 -13.04
N ARG A 96 5.53 7.90 -13.82
CA ARG A 96 5.58 7.74 -15.29
C ARG A 96 6.10 6.37 -15.69
N ASP A 97 6.96 5.81 -14.84
CA ASP A 97 7.56 4.49 -14.96
C ASP A 97 7.72 3.83 -13.58
N ARG A 98 8.20 2.57 -13.57
CA ARG A 98 8.41 1.81 -12.35
C ARG A 98 9.39 2.49 -11.38
N GLN A 99 10.47 3.05 -11.88
CA GLN A 99 11.49 3.69 -11.06
C GLN A 99 10.94 4.95 -10.36
N GLU A 100 10.16 5.75 -11.07
CA GLU A 100 9.52 6.92 -10.47
C GLU A 100 8.47 6.51 -9.43
N ALA A 101 7.68 5.48 -9.70
CA ALA A 101 6.71 4.95 -8.74
C ALA A 101 7.40 4.45 -7.46
N ILE A 102 8.54 3.73 -7.58
CA ILE A 102 9.35 3.28 -6.44
C ILE A 102 9.88 4.46 -5.64
N ARG A 103 10.49 5.46 -6.28
CA ARG A 103 11.02 6.65 -5.57
C ARG A 103 9.92 7.40 -4.82
N ARG A 104 8.74 7.58 -5.44
CA ARG A 104 7.60 8.21 -4.76
C ARG A 104 7.12 7.40 -3.56
N MET A 105 7.09 6.06 -3.69
CA MET A 105 6.72 5.18 -2.59
C MET A 105 7.74 5.25 -1.44
N GLN A 106 9.03 5.28 -1.74
CA GLN A 106 10.08 5.46 -0.74
C GLN A 106 9.89 6.75 0.06
N MET A 107 9.74 7.89 -0.64
CA MET A 107 9.49 9.19 0.00
C MET A 107 8.19 9.20 0.81
N ALA A 108 7.15 8.58 0.29
CA ALA A 108 5.86 8.51 0.98
C ALA A 108 5.92 7.64 2.24
N LEU A 109 6.62 6.49 2.21
CA LEU A 109 6.81 5.63 3.38
C LEU A 109 7.71 6.30 4.44
N GLU A 110 8.76 7.02 4.02
CA GLU A 110 9.63 7.80 4.92
C GLU A 110 8.85 8.91 5.65
N GLY A 111 7.92 9.57 4.96
CA GLY A 111 7.08 10.62 5.54
C GLY A 111 5.84 10.09 6.27
N PHE A 112 5.57 8.79 6.27
CA PHE A 112 4.38 8.20 6.90
C PHE A 112 4.67 7.85 8.37
N ILE A 113 4.31 8.74 9.29
CA ILE A 113 4.57 8.57 10.72
C ILE A 113 3.30 8.05 11.41
N ILE A 114 3.41 6.87 12.03
CA ILE A 114 2.35 6.25 12.83
C ILE A 114 2.98 5.81 14.15
N GLU A 115 2.48 6.33 15.27
CA GLU A 115 2.95 5.97 16.61
C GLU A 115 1.81 5.41 17.47
N GLY A 116 2.15 4.61 18.49
CA GLY A 116 1.22 3.95 19.38
C GLY A 116 0.95 2.48 19.01
N VAL A 117 1.12 2.10 17.75
CA VAL A 117 1.04 0.71 17.26
C VAL A 117 2.23 0.38 16.36
N THR A 118 2.67 -0.87 16.35
CA THR A 118 3.68 -1.34 15.41
C THR A 118 3.04 -1.54 14.04
N THR A 119 3.72 -1.11 12.98
CA THR A 119 3.19 -1.20 11.61
C THR A 119 4.19 -1.80 10.64
N THR A 120 3.69 -2.21 9.47
CA THR A 120 4.53 -2.73 8.37
C THR A 120 5.29 -1.63 7.61
N VAL A 121 5.15 -0.34 7.94
CA VAL A 121 5.80 0.77 7.21
C VAL A 121 7.32 0.60 7.10
N PRO A 122 8.09 0.31 8.18
CA PRO A 122 9.54 0.13 8.07
C PRO A 122 9.94 -1.07 7.20
N PHE A 123 9.18 -2.15 7.27
CA PHE A 123 9.38 -3.33 6.42
C PHE A 123 9.15 -3.01 4.93
N LEU A 124 8.05 -2.32 4.62
CA LEU A 124 7.71 -1.90 3.25
C LEU A 124 8.78 -0.96 2.66
N ALA A 125 9.33 -0.06 3.48
CA ALA A 125 10.45 0.79 3.06
C ALA A 125 11.68 -0.03 2.65
N ARG A 126 12.03 -1.09 3.41
CA ARG A 126 13.11 -2.02 3.03
C ARG A 126 12.81 -2.78 1.72
N VAL A 127 11.57 -3.21 1.51
CA VAL A 127 11.16 -3.83 0.24
C VAL A 127 11.43 -2.89 -0.94
N MET A 128 11.09 -1.59 -0.81
CA MET A 128 11.30 -0.61 -1.86
C MET A 128 12.79 -0.36 -2.19
N THR A 129 13.71 -0.65 -1.27
CA THR A 129 15.17 -0.53 -1.49
C THR A 129 15.81 -1.81 -1.99
N ASN A 130 15.10 -2.95 -1.97
CA ASN A 130 15.64 -4.23 -2.41
C ASN A 130 15.95 -4.22 -3.93
N PRO A 131 17.18 -4.58 -4.36
CA PRO A 131 17.57 -4.53 -5.77
C PRO A 131 16.72 -5.41 -6.70
N ARG A 132 16.30 -6.58 -6.23
CA ARG A 132 15.43 -7.48 -7.01
C ARG A 132 14.05 -6.90 -7.18
N PHE A 133 13.48 -6.31 -6.11
CA PHE A 133 12.21 -5.60 -6.21
C PHE A 133 12.31 -4.44 -7.21
N GLN A 134 13.39 -3.65 -7.16
CA GLN A 134 13.62 -2.54 -8.09
C GLN A 134 13.76 -3.00 -9.54
N ALA A 135 14.41 -4.15 -9.76
CA ALA A 135 14.57 -4.77 -11.07
C ALA A 135 13.27 -5.41 -11.62
N GLY A 136 12.25 -5.59 -10.76
CA GLY A 136 11.00 -6.28 -11.14
C GLY A 136 11.12 -7.81 -11.11
N ASP A 137 12.20 -8.37 -10.53
CA ASP A 137 12.39 -9.80 -10.31
C ASP A 137 11.61 -10.24 -9.07
N VAL A 138 10.30 -10.25 -9.19
CA VAL A 138 9.36 -10.53 -8.09
C VAL A 138 8.26 -11.49 -8.54
N ASP A 139 7.86 -12.36 -7.62
CA ASP A 139 6.70 -13.24 -7.73
C ASP A 139 6.01 -13.36 -6.36
N THR A 140 4.99 -14.20 -6.25
CA THR A 140 4.23 -14.40 -5.01
C THR A 140 5.07 -14.98 -3.86
N LYS A 141 6.25 -15.57 -4.14
CA LYS A 141 7.19 -16.11 -3.15
C LYS A 141 8.39 -15.20 -2.87
N PHE A 142 8.38 -13.99 -3.41
CA PHE A 142 9.48 -13.04 -3.26
C PHE A 142 9.89 -12.84 -1.79
N LEU A 143 8.93 -12.58 -0.90
CA LEU A 143 9.22 -12.34 0.53
C LEU A 143 9.75 -13.57 1.25
N GLU A 144 9.36 -14.78 0.85
CA GLU A 144 9.90 -16.03 1.41
C GLU A 144 11.39 -16.21 1.08
N ARG A 145 11.79 -15.80 -0.14
CA ARG A 145 13.19 -15.86 -0.59
C ARG A 145 14.06 -14.74 -0.01
N GLU A 146 13.48 -13.60 0.28
CA GLU A 146 14.14 -12.41 0.82
C GLU A 146 13.94 -12.29 2.34
N ALA A 147 14.15 -13.40 3.07
CA ALA A 147 13.91 -13.47 4.51
C ALA A 147 14.70 -12.42 5.33
N ASP A 148 15.83 -11.91 4.77
CA ASP A 148 16.61 -10.83 5.40
C ASP A 148 15.85 -9.50 5.48
N LEU A 149 14.82 -9.30 4.64
CA LEU A 149 13.93 -8.14 4.73
C LEU A 149 13.13 -8.10 6.04
N LEU A 150 12.96 -9.26 6.69
CA LEU A 150 12.23 -9.37 7.96
C LEU A 150 13.09 -9.03 9.18
N LYS A 151 14.43 -9.03 9.03
CA LYS A 151 15.36 -8.70 10.11
C LYS A 151 15.40 -7.19 10.31
N GLU A 152 15.36 -6.74 11.56
CA GLU A 152 15.64 -5.35 11.86
C GLU A 152 17.11 -5.03 11.53
N PRO A 153 17.39 -3.82 10.97
CA PRO A 153 18.76 -3.37 10.88
C PRO A 153 19.33 -3.24 12.29
N GLY A 154 20.42 -3.98 12.56
CA GLY A 154 21.13 -3.91 13.83
C GLY A 154 21.75 -2.53 14.08
#